data_8a26aeab5a6095da1a89f01e4d4bc311
#
_entry.id   8a26aeab5a6095da1a89f01e4d4bc311
#
_cell.length_a   1.000
_cell.length_b   1.000
_cell.length_c   1.000
_cell.angle_alpha   90.00
_cell.angle_beta   90.00
_cell.angle_gamma   90.00
#
_symmetry.space_group_name_H-M   'P 1'
#
loop_
_entity.id
_entity.type
_entity.pdbx_description
1 polymer ?
#
loop_
_entity_poly.entity_id
_entity_poly.type
_entity_poly.pdbx_seq_one_letter_code
_entity_poly.pdbx_strand_id
1 'polypeptide(L)'
;NEATARAWASAENAAREDLAPADEIRAYGRMKDAGADVSTIARSFGKTEAHVYRRLALAALPAAVLDALKAGQISLGMAKAFTVSQDEALTLQVLAEVMGRDVSEYRIKQALQPEAISGTDRRALFVGLDAYTAAGGRMNRDLFSDTTALHDGDLLARLFTEKMDEAAAKIGEVWKWVEA
;
A
#
# COMPACT_ATOMS: atom_id res chain seq x y z
N ASN A 1 -20.01 -27.03 8.02
CA ASN A 1 -19.48 -27.28 6.69
C ASN A 1 -18.02 -27.70 6.83
N GLU A 2 -17.61 -28.78 6.12
CA GLU A 2 -16.29 -29.42 6.24
C GLU A 2 -15.13 -28.46 5.92
N ALA A 3 -15.31 -27.58 4.95
CA ALA A 3 -14.31 -26.54 4.60
C ALA A 3 -14.10 -25.55 5.77
N THR A 4 -15.17 -25.16 6.43
CA THR A 4 -15.13 -24.32 7.62
C THR A 4 -14.42 -25.03 8.78
N ALA A 5 -14.73 -26.31 9.01
CA ALA A 5 -14.11 -27.10 10.07
C ALA A 5 -12.59 -27.30 9.83
N ARG A 6 -12.18 -27.54 8.59
CA ARG A 6 -10.74 -27.64 8.22
C ARG A 6 -10.01 -26.30 8.38
N ALA A 7 -10.66 -25.18 8.05
CA ALA A 7 -10.07 -23.84 8.26
C ALA A 7 -9.88 -23.57 9.78
N TRP A 8 -10.82 -23.95 10.63
CA TRP A 8 -10.73 -23.80 12.07
C TRP A 8 -9.69 -24.71 12.73
N ALA A 9 -9.61 -26.00 12.32
CA ALA A 9 -8.60 -26.91 12.79
C ALA A 9 -7.18 -26.47 12.39
N SER A 10 -7.03 -25.90 11.21
CA SER A 10 -5.78 -25.28 10.77
C SER A 10 -5.41 -24.06 11.61
N ALA A 11 -6.39 -23.24 12.01
CA ALA A 11 -6.17 -22.08 12.86
C ALA A 11 -5.76 -22.49 14.30
N GLU A 12 -6.36 -23.54 14.87
CA GLU A 12 -6.01 -24.04 16.20
C GLU A 12 -4.57 -24.54 16.25
N ASN A 13 -4.12 -25.31 15.26
CA ASN A 13 -2.74 -25.77 15.16
C ASN A 13 -1.76 -24.61 14.93
N ALA A 14 -2.16 -23.62 14.17
CA ALA A 14 -1.35 -22.44 13.86
C ALA A 14 -1.19 -21.47 15.05
N ALA A 15 -2.13 -21.47 15.98
CA ALA A 15 -2.04 -20.65 17.20
C ALA A 15 -1.05 -21.18 18.24
N ARG A 16 -0.55 -22.39 18.06
CA ARG A 16 0.41 -23.04 18.98
C ARG A 16 1.87 -22.89 18.60
N GLU A 17 2.15 -22.51 17.34
CA GLU A 17 3.50 -22.22 16.84
C GLU A 17 3.51 -20.85 16.18
N ASP A 18 4.60 -20.08 16.35
CA ASP A 18 4.80 -18.82 15.62
C ASP A 18 4.92 -19.13 14.11
N LEU A 19 3.81 -18.96 13.38
CA LEU A 19 3.77 -19.17 11.94
C LEU A 19 4.74 -18.27 11.20
N ALA A 20 5.42 -18.82 10.20
CA ALA A 20 6.12 -17.98 9.23
C ALA A 20 5.15 -16.96 8.60
N PRO A 21 5.60 -15.72 8.31
CA PRO A 21 4.73 -14.66 7.82
C PRO A 21 3.87 -15.04 6.61
N ALA A 22 4.43 -15.79 5.66
CA ALA A 22 3.68 -16.23 4.48
C ALA A 22 2.57 -17.22 4.83
N ASP A 23 2.79 -18.11 5.79
CA ASP A 23 1.80 -19.10 6.20
C ASP A 23 0.69 -18.45 7.03
N GLU A 24 1.03 -17.46 7.88
CA GLU A 24 0.06 -16.63 8.59
C GLU A 24 -0.87 -15.87 7.61
N ILE A 25 -0.29 -15.19 6.62
CA ILE A 25 -1.02 -14.45 5.58
C ILE A 25 -2.02 -15.38 4.87
N ARG A 26 -1.56 -16.56 4.45
CA ARG A 26 -2.40 -17.54 3.76
C ARG A 26 -3.49 -18.13 4.65
N ALA A 27 -3.20 -18.35 5.94
CA ALA A 27 -4.20 -18.82 6.89
C ALA A 27 -5.33 -17.81 7.05
N TYR A 28 -5.00 -16.51 7.19
CA TYR A 28 -6.01 -15.45 7.29
C TYR A 28 -6.82 -15.32 6.01
N GLY A 29 -6.18 -15.39 4.82
CA GLY A 29 -6.86 -15.39 3.53
C GLY A 29 -7.90 -16.51 3.44
N ARG A 30 -7.49 -17.75 3.72
CA ARG A 30 -8.42 -18.91 3.71
C ARG A 30 -9.60 -18.76 4.65
N MET A 31 -9.38 -18.23 5.86
CA MET A 31 -10.49 -17.98 6.79
C MET A 31 -11.43 -16.90 6.28
N LYS A 32 -10.90 -15.84 5.70
CA LYS A 32 -11.68 -14.77 5.10
C LYS A 32 -12.54 -15.28 3.94
N ASP A 33 -11.96 -16.10 3.05
CA ASP A 33 -12.65 -16.73 1.92
C ASP A 33 -13.74 -17.72 2.40
N ALA A 34 -13.52 -18.36 3.55
CA ALA A 34 -14.53 -19.22 4.20
C ALA A 34 -15.64 -18.42 4.92
N GLY A 35 -15.61 -17.07 4.85
CA GLY A 35 -16.65 -16.17 5.39
C GLY A 35 -16.39 -15.69 6.83
N ALA A 36 -15.21 -15.93 7.41
CA ALA A 36 -14.88 -15.39 8.72
C ALA A 36 -14.70 -13.87 8.67
N ASP A 37 -15.22 -13.18 9.69
CA ASP A 37 -14.94 -11.76 9.88
C ASP A 37 -13.56 -11.52 10.52
N VAL A 38 -13.07 -10.29 10.44
CA VAL A 38 -11.75 -9.92 10.96
C VAL A 38 -11.63 -10.13 12.46
N SER A 39 -12.70 -9.88 13.21
CA SER A 39 -12.73 -10.05 14.67
C SER A 39 -12.59 -11.52 15.05
N THR A 40 -13.22 -12.41 14.30
CA THR A 40 -13.11 -13.86 14.47
C THR A 40 -11.72 -14.37 14.17
N ILE A 41 -11.10 -13.90 13.07
CA ILE A 41 -9.70 -14.24 12.73
C ILE A 41 -8.76 -13.73 13.84
N ALA A 42 -8.92 -12.48 14.27
CA ALA A 42 -8.09 -11.88 15.32
C ALA A 42 -8.14 -12.69 16.62
N ARG A 43 -9.35 -13.09 17.05
CA ARG A 43 -9.53 -13.93 18.25
C ARG A 43 -8.91 -15.31 18.09
N SER A 44 -9.05 -15.95 16.93
CA SER A 44 -8.53 -17.29 16.67
C SER A 44 -7.01 -17.38 16.75
N PHE A 45 -6.32 -16.28 16.39
CA PHE A 45 -4.85 -16.22 16.41
C PHE A 45 -4.28 -15.38 17.56
N GLY A 46 -5.11 -14.85 18.46
CA GLY A 46 -4.65 -13.98 19.56
C GLY A 46 -3.97 -12.69 19.07
N LYS A 47 -4.40 -12.15 17.93
CA LYS A 47 -3.84 -10.94 17.32
C LYS A 47 -4.85 -9.79 17.35
N THR A 48 -4.41 -8.57 17.08
CA THR A 48 -5.28 -7.41 16.95
C THR A 48 -5.94 -7.39 15.57
N GLU A 49 -7.13 -6.80 15.45
CA GLU A 49 -7.81 -6.62 14.18
C GLU A 49 -6.95 -5.83 13.18
N ALA A 50 -6.24 -4.79 13.66
CA ALA A 50 -5.31 -4.01 12.83
C ALA A 50 -4.19 -4.88 12.24
N HIS A 51 -3.67 -5.86 12.99
CA HIS A 51 -2.71 -6.83 12.47
C HIS A 51 -3.33 -7.71 11.39
N VAL A 52 -4.54 -8.21 11.63
CA VAL A 52 -5.26 -9.04 10.66
C VAL A 52 -5.55 -8.28 9.37
N TYR A 53 -6.04 -7.03 9.45
CA TYR A 53 -6.26 -6.19 8.26
C TYR A 53 -5.00 -6.05 7.41
N ARG A 54 -3.85 -5.77 8.02
CA ARG A 54 -2.57 -5.67 7.30
C ARG A 54 -2.17 -6.98 6.64
N ARG A 55 -2.39 -8.13 7.30
CA ARG A 55 -2.10 -9.46 6.73
C ARG A 55 -3.04 -9.82 5.59
N LEU A 56 -4.32 -9.48 5.71
CA LEU A 56 -5.30 -9.70 4.63
C LEU A 56 -5.00 -8.86 3.38
N ALA A 57 -4.47 -7.65 3.53
CA ALA A 57 -4.00 -6.88 2.39
C ALA A 57 -2.87 -7.61 1.62
N LEU A 58 -1.99 -8.31 2.34
CA LEU A 58 -0.96 -9.14 1.73
C LEU A 58 -1.53 -10.44 1.13
N ALA A 59 -2.61 -10.99 1.69
CA ALA A 59 -3.25 -12.19 1.17
C ALA A 59 -3.88 -11.99 -0.22
N ALA A 60 -4.17 -10.74 -0.58
CA ALA A 60 -4.68 -10.36 -1.91
C ALA A 60 -3.58 -10.32 -3.00
N LEU A 61 -2.30 -10.44 -2.64
CA LEU A 61 -1.20 -10.46 -3.60
C LEU A 61 -1.21 -11.75 -4.45
N PRO A 62 -0.68 -11.71 -5.69
CA PRO A 62 -0.48 -12.90 -6.49
C PRO A 62 0.25 -14.00 -5.73
N ALA A 63 -0.16 -15.25 -5.94
CA ALA A 63 0.41 -16.41 -5.25
C ALA A 63 1.93 -16.46 -5.36
N ALA A 64 2.50 -16.09 -6.51
CA ALA A 64 3.94 -16.07 -6.76
C ALA A 64 4.70 -15.15 -5.77
N VAL A 65 4.11 -14.01 -5.37
CA VAL A 65 4.72 -13.11 -4.36
C VAL A 65 4.76 -13.78 -2.99
N LEU A 66 3.68 -14.46 -2.60
CA LEU A 66 3.63 -15.20 -1.33
C LEU A 66 4.53 -16.44 -1.34
N ASP A 67 4.70 -17.08 -2.50
CA ASP A 67 5.65 -18.19 -2.64
C ASP A 67 7.10 -17.71 -2.53
N ALA A 68 7.45 -16.61 -3.18
CA ALA A 68 8.76 -15.97 -3.07
C ALA A 68 9.07 -15.54 -1.61
N LEU A 69 8.06 -14.98 -0.90
CA LEU A 69 8.18 -14.66 0.52
C LEU A 69 8.41 -15.91 1.37
N LYS A 70 7.67 -17.00 1.12
CA LYS A 70 7.81 -18.27 1.82
C LYS A 70 9.18 -18.91 1.60
N ALA A 71 9.69 -18.81 0.38
CA ALA A 71 11.01 -19.31 -0.01
C ALA A 71 12.17 -18.42 0.48
N GLY A 72 11.87 -17.27 1.14
CA GLY A 72 12.89 -16.33 1.57
C GLY A 72 13.59 -15.57 0.43
N GLN A 73 13.03 -15.59 -0.78
CA GLN A 73 13.58 -14.90 -1.95
C GLN A 73 13.28 -13.39 -1.91
N ILE A 74 12.25 -13.00 -1.17
CA ILE A 74 11.94 -11.60 -0.85
C ILE A 74 11.65 -11.48 0.65
N SER A 75 11.90 -10.30 1.20
CA SER A 75 11.55 -9.98 2.59
C SER A 75 10.06 -9.65 2.75
N LEU A 76 9.57 -9.66 3.98
CA LEU A 76 8.22 -9.19 4.30
C LEU A 76 8.03 -7.70 3.93
N GLY A 77 9.07 -6.88 4.07
CA GLY A 77 9.07 -5.49 3.65
C GLY A 77 8.86 -5.36 2.15
N MET A 78 9.61 -6.13 1.35
CA MET A 78 9.43 -6.18 -0.10
C MET A 78 8.02 -6.64 -0.47
N ALA A 79 7.48 -7.68 0.19
CA ALA A 79 6.10 -8.13 -0.06
C ALA A 79 5.06 -7.02 0.20
N LYS A 80 5.23 -6.23 1.27
CA LYS A 80 4.38 -5.05 1.54
C LYS A 80 4.43 -4.02 0.41
N ALA A 81 5.60 -3.80 -0.18
CA ALA A 81 5.74 -2.84 -1.29
C ALA A 81 4.92 -3.23 -2.53
N PHE A 82 4.65 -4.52 -2.74
CA PHE A 82 3.81 -4.98 -3.85
C PHE A 82 2.33 -4.64 -3.71
N THR A 83 1.84 -4.33 -2.51
CA THR A 83 0.42 -3.99 -2.29
C THR A 83 -0.02 -2.65 -2.89
N VAL A 84 0.90 -1.83 -3.38
CA VAL A 84 0.59 -0.53 -3.98
C VAL A 84 0.01 -0.66 -5.40
N SER A 85 0.19 -1.80 -6.07
CA SER A 85 -0.31 -2.06 -7.42
C SER A 85 -1.40 -3.13 -7.41
N GLN A 86 -2.38 -2.96 -8.31
CA GLN A 86 -3.39 -3.97 -8.61
C GLN A 86 -3.13 -4.63 -9.98
N ASP A 87 -2.11 -4.19 -10.70
CA ASP A 87 -1.68 -4.78 -11.97
C ASP A 87 -0.85 -6.04 -11.69
N GLU A 88 -1.46 -7.21 -11.89
CA GLU A 88 -0.82 -8.50 -11.66
C GLU A 88 0.36 -8.73 -12.62
N ALA A 89 0.23 -8.36 -13.89
CA ALA A 89 1.28 -8.55 -14.88
C ALA A 89 2.53 -7.74 -14.52
N LEU A 90 2.37 -6.47 -14.19
CA LEU A 90 3.44 -5.61 -13.73
C LEU A 90 4.03 -6.11 -12.41
N THR A 91 3.19 -6.57 -11.48
CA THR A 91 3.63 -7.14 -10.20
C THR A 91 4.54 -8.34 -10.40
N LEU A 92 4.17 -9.27 -11.31
CA LEU A 92 4.97 -10.46 -11.62
C LEU A 92 6.28 -10.11 -12.33
N GLN A 93 6.26 -9.12 -13.23
CA GLN A 93 7.47 -8.61 -13.88
C GLN A 93 8.45 -8.03 -12.84
N VAL A 94 8.00 -7.12 -12.00
CA VAL A 94 8.85 -6.51 -10.95
C VAL A 94 9.34 -7.56 -9.95
N LEU A 95 8.49 -8.56 -9.60
CA LEU A 95 8.89 -9.67 -8.76
C LEU A 95 10.08 -10.43 -9.36
N ALA A 96 10.02 -10.77 -10.65
CA ALA A 96 11.10 -11.48 -11.33
C ALA A 96 12.43 -10.70 -11.32
N GLU A 97 12.35 -9.38 -11.38
CA GLU A 97 13.53 -8.50 -11.33
C GLU A 97 14.18 -8.42 -9.94
N VAL A 98 13.40 -8.56 -8.87
CA VAL A 98 13.88 -8.33 -7.50
C VAL A 98 14.12 -9.61 -6.70
N MET A 99 13.63 -10.77 -7.16
CA MET A 99 13.82 -12.04 -6.45
C MET A 99 15.31 -12.35 -6.22
N GLY A 100 15.64 -12.74 -4.98
CA GLY A 100 17.01 -13.08 -4.59
C GLY A 100 17.96 -11.88 -4.49
N ARG A 101 17.44 -10.65 -4.57
CA ARG A 101 18.23 -9.42 -4.46
C ARG A 101 17.77 -8.61 -3.25
N ASP A 102 18.70 -7.86 -2.65
CA ASP A 102 18.38 -6.88 -1.62
C ASP A 102 17.97 -5.55 -2.31
N VAL A 103 16.67 -5.39 -2.52
CA VAL A 103 16.09 -4.21 -3.16
C VAL A 103 15.24 -3.48 -2.14
N SER A 104 15.40 -2.16 -2.03
CA SER A 104 14.59 -1.36 -1.10
C SER A 104 13.11 -1.33 -1.51
N GLU A 105 12.23 -1.26 -0.50
CA GLU A 105 10.77 -1.12 -0.69
C GLU A 105 10.43 0.08 -1.58
N TYR A 106 11.17 1.18 -1.45
CA TYR A 106 10.99 2.38 -2.26
C TYR A 106 11.16 2.10 -3.76
N ARG A 107 12.21 1.35 -4.15
CA ARG A 107 12.45 1.00 -5.56
C ARG A 107 11.36 0.11 -6.14
N ILE A 108 10.85 -0.82 -5.36
CA ILE A 108 9.73 -1.68 -5.77
C ILE A 108 8.48 -0.81 -5.99
N LYS A 109 8.15 0.07 -5.05
CA LYS A 109 7.01 0.99 -5.20
C LYS A 109 7.15 1.90 -6.42
N GLN A 110 8.34 2.45 -6.65
CA GLN A 110 8.62 3.28 -7.82
C GLN A 110 8.48 2.51 -9.14
N ALA A 111 8.91 1.24 -9.20
CA ALA A 111 8.75 0.41 -10.38
C ALA A 111 7.27 0.07 -10.66
N LEU A 112 6.47 -0.12 -9.60
CA LEU A 112 5.05 -0.41 -9.70
C LEU A 112 4.18 0.82 -9.98
N GLN A 113 4.65 2.01 -9.64
CA GLN A 113 3.92 3.29 -9.78
C GLN A 113 4.89 4.40 -10.22
N PRO A 114 5.46 4.33 -11.44
CA PRO A 114 6.52 5.24 -11.88
C PRO A 114 6.07 6.71 -11.97
N GLU A 115 4.78 6.96 -12.21
CA GLU A 115 4.21 8.31 -12.34
C GLU A 115 3.65 8.87 -11.03
N ALA A 116 3.67 8.07 -9.96
CA ALA A 116 3.12 8.52 -8.69
C ALA A 116 4.01 9.58 -8.04
N ILE A 117 3.38 10.69 -7.64
CA ILE A 117 4.03 11.77 -6.92
C ILE A 117 3.82 11.57 -5.41
N SER A 118 4.90 11.71 -4.65
CA SER A 118 4.80 11.61 -3.18
C SER A 118 3.93 12.73 -2.61
N GLY A 119 3.07 12.41 -1.65
CA GLY A 119 2.32 13.41 -0.88
C GLY A 119 3.21 14.36 -0.08
N THR A 120 4.51 14.05 0.08
CA THR A 120 5.53 14.93 0.68
C THR A 120 6.27 15.78 -0.37
N ASP A 121 5.95 15.68 -1.67
CA ASP A 121 6.43 16.61 -2.69
C ASP A 121 6.06 18.04 -2.32
N ARG A 122 6.96 19.00 -2.54
CA ARG A 122 6.74 20.40 -2.16
C ARG A 122 5.49 21.00 -2.79
N ARG A 123 5.17 20.62 -4.04
CA ARG A 123 3.96 21.06 -4.74
C ARG A 123 2.71 20.48 -4.06
N ALA A 124 2.74 19.20 -3.71
CA ALA A 124 1.65 18.53 -3.01
C ALA A 124 1.40 19.15 -1.63
N LEU A 125 2.46 19.44 -0.87
CA LEU A 125 2.36 20.12 0.42
C LEU A 125 1.82 21.56 0.28
N PHE A 126 2.25 22.29 -0.75
CA PHE A 126 1.79 23.66 -0.97
C PHE A 126 0.32 23.70 -1.41
N VAL A 127 -0.10 22.82 -2.33
CA VAL A 127 -1.50 22.69 -2.77
C VAL A 127 -2.37 22.23 -1.60
N GLY A 128 -1.94 21.21 -0.88
CA GLY A 128 -2.70 20.51 0.15
C GLY A 128 -3.49 19.32 -0.42
N LEU A 129 -3.46 18.18 0.28
CA LEU A 129 -4.11 16.95 -0.18
C LEU A 129 -5.63 17.08 -0.29
N ASP A 130 -6.25 17.87 0.59
CA ASP A 130 -7.70 18.11 0.57
C ASP A 130 -8.12 18.88 -0.69
N ALA A 131 -7.37 19.94 -1.07
CA ALA A 131 -7.63 20.69 -2.29
C ALA A 131 -7.43 19.83 -3.54
N TYR A 132 -6.37 19.02 -3.56
CA TYR A 132 -6.10 18.07 -4.63
C TYR A 132 -7.25 17.08 -4.81
N THR A 133 -7.73 16.49 -3.71
CA THR A 133 -8.84 15.53 -3.72
C THR A 133 -10.17 16.20 -4.10
N ALA A 134 -10.43 17.41 -3.61
CA ALA A 134 -11.63 18.18 -3.95
C ALA A 134 -11.69 18.53 -5.45
N ALA A 135 -10.53 18.70 -6.10
CA ALA A 135 -10.41 18.91 -7.55
C ALA A 135 -10.51 17.60 -8.37
N GLY A 136 -10.76 16.46 -7.73
CA GLY A 136 -10.92 15.16 -8.38
C GLY A 136 -9.61 14.37 -8.53
N GLY A 137 -8.53 14.77 -7.86
CA GLY A 137 -7.26 14.08 -7.87
C GLY A 137 -7.33 12.72 -7.18
N ARG A 138 -6.79 11.71 -7.85
CA ARG A 138 -6.70 10.34 -7.32
C ARG A 138 -5.46 10.20 -6.45
N MET A 139 -5.66 9.68 -5.25
CA MET A 139 -4.56 9.34 -4.37
C MET A 139 -4.80 8.01 -3.67
N ASN A 140 -3.75 7.33 -3.28
CA ASN A 140 -3.81 6.19 -2.37
C ASN A 140 -2.87 6.40 -1.18
N ARG A 141 -3.31 5.89 -0.03
CA ARG A 141 -2.49 5.86 1.19
C ARG A 141 -1.94 4.45 1.37
N ASP A 142 -0.65 4.36 1.61
CA ASP A 142 -0.01 3.08 1.89
C ASP A 142 -0.45 2.55 3.27
N LEU A 143 -0.86 1.28 3.32
CA LEU A 143 -1.32 0.63 4.55
C LEU A 143 -0.18 0.31 5.54
N PHE A 144 1.06 0.31 5.06
CA PHE A 144 2.24 -0.11 5.81
C PHE A 144 3.19 1.04 6.14
N SER A 145 2.99 2.21 5.52
CA SER A 145 3.74 3.43 5.79
C SER A 145 2.81 4.63 5.77
N ASP A 146 3.18 5.72 6.45
CA ASP A 146 2.39 6.96 6.42
C ASP A 146 2.64 7.77 5.13
N THR A 147 2.87 7.08 4.01
CA THR A 147 3.08 7.72 2.72
C THR A 147 1.81 7.72 1.89
N THR A 148 1.59 8.83 1.19
CA THR A 148 0.50 9.00 0.21
C THR A 148 1.11 9.16 -1.17
N ALA A 149 0.51 8.51 -2.17
CA ALA A 149 0.87 8.65 -3.58
C ALA A 149 -0.26 9.35 -4.33
N LEU A 150 0.09 10.37 -5.13
CA LEU A 150 -0.81 11.12 -5.99
C LEU A 150 -0.60 10.64 -7.43
N HIS A 151 -1.70 10.39 -8.17
CA HIS A 151 -1.65 9.76 -9.48
C HIS A 151 -1.91 10.71 -10.66
N ASP A 152 -2.37 11.92 -10.41
CA ASP A 152 -2.71 12.89 -11.47
C ASP A 152 -1.75 14.08 -11.40
N GLY A 153 -0.53 13.89 -11.98
CA GLY A 153 0.55 14.88 -11.95
C GLY A 153 0.20 16.19 -12.62
N ASP A 154 -0.52 16.15 -13.76
CA ASP A 154 -0.97 17.34 -14.48
C ASP A 154 -1.97 18.17 -13.66
N LEU A 155 -2.88 17.48 -12.95
CA LEU A 155 -3.80 18.15 -12.04
C LEU A 155 -3.03 18.85 -10.90
N LEU A 156 -2.05 18.18 -10.32
CA LEU A 156 -1.22 18.76 -9.26
C LEU A 156 -0.46 19.99 -9.79
N ALA A 157 0.12 19.91 -10.99
CA ALA A 157 0.85 21.02 -11.60
C ALA A 157 -0.07 22.22 -11.83
N ARG A 158 -1.28 22.01 -12.34
CA ARG A 158 -2.28 23.07 -12.54
C ARG A 158 -2.66 23.74 -11.23
N LEU A 159 -3.07 22.97 -10.22
CA LEU A 159 -3.44 23.49 -8.90
C LEU A 159 -2.30 24.24 -8.22
N PHE A 160 -1.08 23.79 -8.43
CA PHE A 160 0.12 24.46 -7.91
C PHE A 160 0.28 25.83 -8.57
N THR A 161 0.16 25.93 -9.92
CA THR A 161 0.25 27.20 -10.64
C THR A 161 -0.85 28.17 -10.20
N GLU A 162 -2.11 27.72 -10.20
CA GLU A 162 -3.25 28.54 -9.76
C GLU A 162 -3.02 29.12 -8.34
N LYS A 163 -2.56 28.31 -7.39
CA LYS A 163 -2.31 28.74 -6.04
C LYS A 163 -1.08 29.65 -5.91
N MET A 164 -0.07 29.46 -6.77
CA MET A 164 1.09 30.35 -6.84
C MET A 164 0.67 31.75 -7.37
N ASP A 165 -0.15 31.80 -8.42
CA ASP A 165 -0.64 33.03 -8.99
C ASP A 165 -1.50 33.82 -7.98
N GLU A 166 -2.38 33.13 -7.23
CA GLU A 166 -3.13 33.72 -6.14
C GLU A 166 -2.23 34.28 -5.02
N ALA A 167 -1.19 33.54 -4.67
CA ALA A 167 -0.25 33.99 -3.64
C ALA A 167 0.56 35.20 -4.12
N ALA A 168 1.03 35.17 -5.38
CA ALA A 168 1.75 36.29 -6.00
C ALA A 168 0.88 37.55 -6.08
N ALA A 169 -0.40 37.42 -6.47
CA ALA A 169 -1.34 38.54 -6.52
C ALA A 169 -1.52 39.18 -5.11
N LYS A 170 -1.73 38.37 -4.08
CA LYS A 170 -1.86 38.88 -2.68
C LYS A 170 -0.61 39.60 -2.20
N ILE A 171 0.58 39.09 -2.53
CA ILE A 171 1.85 39.74 -2.16
C ILE A 171 2.06 41.00 -3.00
N GLY A 172 1.69 40.97 -4.29
CA GLY A 172 1.78 42.11 -5.20
C GLY A 172 0.95 43.32 -4.78
N GLU A 173 -0.15 43.12 -4.00
CA GLU A 173 -0.89 44.22 -3.39
C GLU A 173 -0.04 45.05 -2.40
N VAL A 174 0.96 44.39 -1.78
CA VAL A 174 1.84 45.02 -0.78
C VAL A 174 3.20 45.38 -1.40
N TRP A 175 3.70 44.57 -2.33
CA TRP A 175 5.03 44.68 -2.92
C TRP A 175 4.96 44.78 -4.45
N LYS A 176 5.39 45.92 -5.04
CA LYS A 176 5.28 46.22 -6.48
C LYS A 176 6.20 45.42 -7.42
N TRP A 177 7.01 44.46 -6.90
CA TRP A 177 8.03 43.74 -7.66
C TRP A 177 7.98 42.21 -7.44
N VAL A 178 6.81 41.64 -7.26
CA VAL A 178 6.60 40.19 -7.13
C VAL A 178 6.25 39.61 -8.48
N GLU A 179 7.05 38.62 -8.90
CA GLU A 179 6.78 37.74 -10.06
C GLU A 179 6.61 36.30 -9.54
N ALA A 180 5.69 35.53 -10.14
CA ALA A 180 5.44 34.13 -9.79
C ALA A 180 6.17 33.18 -10.76
#